data_002eedc14b09b06784c9d1092b7daa5a
#
_entry.id   002eedc14b09b06784c9d1092b7daa5a
#
_cell.length_a   1.000
_cell.length_b   1.000
_cell.length_c   1.000
_cell.angle_alpha   90.00
_cell.angle_beta   90.00
_cell.angle_gamma   90.00
#
_symmetry.space_group_name_H-M   'P 1'
#
loop_
_entity.id
_entity.type
_entity.pdbx_description
1 polymer ?
#
loop_
_entity_poly.entity_id
_entity_poly.type
_entity_poly.pdbx_seq_one_letter_code
_entity_poly.pdbx_strand_id
1 'polypeptide(L)'
;CSLFGMIKNTYQQGGENVLSAYSDNAAVVAGHTAGRFYPDPSSQSWRYHDEPIALLMKVETHNHPTAIAPFAGAGTGSGGEIRDEGAVGRGSRPKAGLCGFTVSHLNLEEYPRPWELNYGKPDRIVTPRQIMTEGPLGAAAFNNEFGRPNLGGYFRTFEVETSEGVRGYHKP
;
A
#
# COMPACT_ATOMS: atom_id res chain seq x y z
N CYS A 1 -28.02 1.84 -1.39
CA CYS A 1 -26.72 2.31 -1.84
C CYS A 1 -25.71 1.16 -1.67
N SER A 2 -24.86 0.91 -2.66
CA SER A 2 -23.80 -0.11 -2.53
C SER A 2 -22.65 0.44 -1.67
N LEU A 3 -21.85 -0.44 -1.06
CA LEU A 3 -20.67 -0.04 -0.29
C LEU A 3 -19.71 0.82 -1.13
N PHE A 4 -19.50 0.44 -2.38
CA PHE A 4 -18.66 1.22 -3.29
C PHE A 4 -19.27 2.59 -3.63
N GLY A 5 -20.60 2.67 -3.74
CA GLY A 5 -21.30 3.95 -3.89
C GLY A 5 -21.14 4.87 -2.68
N MET A 6 -21.11 4.31 -1.47
CA MET A 6 -20.83 5.07 -0.24
C MET A 6 -19.39 5.62 -0.24
N ILE A 7 -18.41 4.81 -0.65
CA ILE A 7 -17.02 5.25 -0.76
C ILE A 7 -16.90 6.37 -1.80
N LYS A 8 -17.48 6.23 -2.99
CA LYS A 8 -17.47 7.30 -4.01
C LYS A 8 -18.14 8.58 -3.54
N ASN A 9 -19.17 8.48 -2.71
CA ASN A 9 -19.85 9.65 -2.17
C ASN A 9 -18.93 10.50 -1.27
N THR A 10 -17.98 9.91 -0.57
CA THR A 10 -17.01 10.67 0.23
C THR A 10 -16.17 11.60 -0.65
N TYR A 11 -15.77 11.15 -1.82
CA TYR A 11 -15.10 11.98 -2.82
C TYR A 11 -16.02 13.12 -3.34
N GLN A 12 -17.27 12.81 -3.63
CA GLN A 12 -18.22 13.81 -4.14
C GLN A 12 -18.53 14.90 -3.11
N GLN A 13 -18.50 14.58 -1.82
CA GLN A 13 -18.81 15.52 -0.74
C GLN A 13 -17.60 16.28 -0.20
N GLY A 14 -16.40 15.73 -0.31
CA GLY A 14 -15.19 16.28 0.31
C GLY A 14 -13.97 16.33 -0.61
N GLY A 15 -14.16 16.24 -1.92
CA GLY A 15 -13.08 16.11 -2.88
C GLY A 15 -12.52 17.42 -3.46
N GLU A 16 -12.64 18.55 -2.78
CA GLU A 16 -12.23 19.87 -3.30
C GLU A 16 -10.77 19.92 -3.77
N ASN A 17 -9.88 19.19 -3.09
CA ASN A 17 -8.47 19.13 -3.45
C ASN A 17 -8.12 17.92 -4.34
N VAL A 18 -9.10 17.13 -4.75
CA VAL A 18 -8.86 15.97 -5.62
C VAL A 18 -8.95 16.40 -7.07
N LEU A 19 -7.82 16.32 -7.77
CA LEU A 19 -7.71 16.67 -9.19
C LEU A 19 -8.20 15.54 -10.10
N SER A 20 -7.98 14.30 -9.69
CA SER A 20 -8.43 13.11 -10.41
C SER A 20 -8.63 11.93 -9.44
N ALA A 21 -9.77 11.26 -9.55
CA ALA A 21 -10.05 10.02 -8.85
C ALA A 21 -11.02 9.14 -9.65
N TYR A 22 -10.89 7.83 -9.51
CA TYR A 22 -11.73 6.81 -10.17
C TYR A 22 -11.71 6.82 -11.71
N SER A 23 -10.81 7.56 -12.33
CA SER A 23 -10.64 7.63 -13.79
C SER A 23 -9.36 6.95 -14.28
N ASP A 24 -8.43 6.67 -13.40
CA ASP A 24 -7.15 6.00 -13.66
C ASP A 24 -6.77 5.11 -12.48
N ASN A 25 -5.62 4.44 -12.57
CA ASN A 25 -5.12 3.51 -11.56
C ASN A 25 -4.59 4.21 -10.29
N ALA A 26 -4.34 5.50 -10.35
CA ALA A 26 -3.94 6.31 -9.20
C ALA A 26 -4.82 7.55 -9.08
N ALA A 27 -4.96 8.05 -7.86
CA ALA A 27 -5.58 9.35 -7.61
C ALA A 27 -4.53 10.45 -7.64
N VAL A 28 -4.97 11.67 -8.00
CA VAL A 28 -4.14 12.85 -8.00
C VAL A 28 -4.80 13.91 -7.12
N VAL A 29 -4.08 14.41 -6.14
CA VAL A 29 -4.55 15.46 -5.25
C VAL A 29 -3.66 16.70 -5.36
N ALA A 30 -4.24 17.87 -5.14
CA ALA A 30 -3.49 19.11 -5.11
C ALA A 30 -2.54 19.13 -3.90
N GLY A 31 -1.30 19.50 -4.15
CA GLY A 31 -0.33 19.80 -3.10
C GLY A 31 -0.08 21.31 -3.00
N HIS A 32 1.09 21.68 -2.53
CA HIS A 32 1.49 23.07 -2.39
C HIS A 32 2.35 23.53 -3.56
N THR A 33 2.48 24.84 -3.76
CA THR A 33 3.50 25.40 -4.62
C THR A 33 4.88 25.16 -4.00
N ALA A 34 5.78 24.56 -4.77
CA ALA A 34 7.13 24.26 -4.31
C ALA A 34 8.14 24.32 -5.46
N GLY A 35 9.39 24.59 -5.11
CA GLY A 35 10.50 24.63 -6.05
C GLY A 35 10.91 23.21 -6.50
N ARG A 36 10.89 22.98 -7.81
CA ARG A 36 11.43 21.78 -8.45
C ARG A 36 12.67 22.10 -9.24
N PHE A 37 13.73 21.33 -9.04
CA PHE A 37 15.01 21.55 -9.71
C PHE A 37 15.12 20.67 -10.95
N TYR A 38 15.12 21.30 -12.11
CA TYR A 38 15.29 20.63 -13.41
C TYR A 38 15.81 21.60 -14.48
N PRO A 39 16.34 21.08 -15.62
CA PRO A 39 16.83 21.95 -16.68
C PRO A 39 15.67 22.70 -17.35
N ASP A 40 15.83 23.99 -17.48
CA ASP A 40 14.91 24.84 -18.24
C ASP A 40 14.96 24.44 -19.73
N PRO A 41 13.82 24.14 -20.36
CA PRO A 41 13.79 23.68 -21.74
C PRO A 41 14.37 24.66 -22.76
N SER A 42 14.32 25.97 -22.48
CA SER A 42 14.77 27.01 -23.39
C SER A 42 16.25 27.31 -23.23
N SER A 43 16.76 27.40 -22.01
CA SER A 43 18.14 27.76 -21.70
C SER A 43 19.05 26.56 -21.44
N GLN A 44 18.46 25.36 -21.24
CA GLN A 44 19.15 24.14 -20.83
C GLN A 44 19.94 24.26 -19.51
N SER A 45 19.73 25.36 -18.78
CA SER A 45 20.34 25.58 -17.48
C SER A 45 19.50 24.99 -16.37
N TRP A 46 20.16 24.40 -15.38
CA TRP A 46 19.52 23.86 -14.20
C TRP A 46 19.12 24.98 -13.25
N ARG A 47 17.83 25.03 -12.88
CA ARG A 47 17.31 26.02 -11.94
C ARG A 47 16.08 25.50 -11.19
N TYR A 48 15.71 26.19 -10.13
CA TYR A 48 14.43 25.96 -9.47
C TYR A 48 13.29 26.61 -10.26
N HIS A 49 12.21 25.87 -10.37
CA HIS A 49 10.94 26.32 -10.94
C HIS A 49 9.87 26.19 -9.87
N ASP A 50 9.27 27.30 -9.46
CA ASP A 50 8.16 27.30 -8.52
C ASP A 50 6.87 26.97 -9.27
N GLU A 51 6.26 25.87 -8.91
CA GLU A 51 5.06 25.38 -9.56
C GLU A 51 4.10 24.67 -8.59
N PRO A 52 2.79 24.62 -8.89
CA PRO A 52 1.88 23.80 -8.14
C PRO A 52 2.28 22.33 -8.26
N ILE A 53 2.49 21.69 -7.13
CA ILE A 53 2.83 20.26 -7.07
C ILE A 53 1.57 19.44 -6.87
N ALA A 54 1.38 18.42 -7.68
CA ALA A 54 0.35 17.41 -7.47
C ALA A 54 0.95 16.19 -6.77
N LEU A 55 0.17 15.56 -5.90
CA LEU A 55 0.54 14.33 -5.20
C LEU A 55 -0.23 13.16 -5.79
N LEU A 56 0.49 12.12 -6.17
CA LEU A 56 -0.09 10.86 -6.61
C LEU A 56 -0.32 9.96 -5.40
N MET A 57 -1.46 9.28 -5.38
CA MET A 57 -1.81 8.32 -4.34
C MET A 57 -2.30 7.03 -4.98
N LYS A 58 -1.58 5.95 -4.72
CA LYS A 58 -1.95 4.60 -5.14
C LYS A 58 -1.97 3.66 -3.94
N VAL A 59 -3.00 2.87 -3.85
CA VAL A 59 -3.09 1.77 -2.89
C VAL A 59 -3.22 0.46 -3.65
N GLU A 60 -2.37 -0.49 -3.31
CA GLU A 60 -2.36 -1.82 -3.91
C GLU A 60 -2.63 -2.87 -2.84
N THR A 61 -3.70 -3.63 -3.01
CA THR A 61 -4.00 -4.78 -2.16
C THR A 61 -3.46 -6.04 -2.81
N HIS A 62 -2.40 -6.61 -2.24
CA HIS A 62 -1.74 -7.80 -2.78
C HIS A 62 -1.73 -8.94 -1.76
N ASN A 63 -2.91 -9.26 -1.24
CA ASN A 63 -3.08 -10.15 -0.09
C ASN A 63 -2.87 -11.63 -0.40
N HIS A 64 -3.50 -12.18 -1.43
CA HIS A 64 -3.44 -13.61 -1.71
C HIS A 64 -2.04 -14.11 -2.08
N PRO A 65 -1.31 -13.47 -3.01
CA PRO A 65 0.07 -13.83 -3.29
C PRO A 65 0.98 -13.73 -2.08
N THR A 66 0.81 -12.69 -1.25
CA THR A 66 1.58 -12.50 -0.02
C THR A 66 1.30 -13.60 1.02
N ALA A 67 0.07 -14.11 1.07
CA ALA A 67 -0.27 -15.23 1.96
C ALA A 67 0.36 -16.56 1.54
N ILE A 68 0.71 -16.72 0.26
CA ILE A 68 1.31 -17.95 -0.28
C ILE A 68 2.84 -17.86 -0.29
N ALA A 69 3.37 -16.73 -0.74
CA ALA A 69 4.81 -16.47 -0.86
C ALA A 69 5.09 -15.04 -0.39
N PRO A 70 5.25 -14.79 0.92
CA PRO A 70 5.21 -13.45 1.50
C PRO A 70 6.22 -12.48 0.89
N PHE A 71 7.47 -12.88 0.74
CA PHE A 71 8.50 -12.02 0.16
C PHE A 71 8.16 -11.62 -1.29
N ALA A 72 7.94 -12.60 -2.15
CA ALA A 72 7.64 -12.34 -3.57
C ALA A 72 6.28 -11.64 -3.77
N GLY A 73 5.28 -12.04 -2.99
CA GLY A 73 3.94 -11.47 -3.05
C GLY A 73 3.92 -10.00 -2.66
N ALA A 74 4.52 -9.64 -1.53
CA ALA A 74 4.62 -8.25 -1.08
C ALA A 74 5.52 -7.41 -2.02
N GLY A 75 6.60 -7.98 -2.52
CA GLY A 75 7.45 -7.33 -3.54
C GLY A 75 6.66 -6.99 -4.80
N THR A 76 5.86 -7.92 -5.32
CA THR A 76 5.02 -7.69 -6.49
C THR A 76 3.94 -6.64 -6.22
N GLY A 77 3.41 -6.58 -5.00
CA GLY A 77 2.48 -5.53 -4.58
C GLY A 77 3.11 -4.13 -4.69
N SER A 78 4.30 -3.95 -4.15
CA SER A 78 5.07 -2.70 -4.29
C SER A 78 5.37 -2.38 -5.75
N GLY A 79 5.66 -3.39 -6.58
CA GLY A 79 5.83 -3.23 -8.02
C GLY A 79 4.58 -2.71 -8.72
N GLY A 80 3.40 -3.16 -8.29
CA GLY A 80 2.10 -2.67 -8.78
C GLY A 80 1.88 -1.19 -8.48
N GLU A 81 2.21 -0.75 -7.27
CA GLU A 81 2.16 0.68 -6.91
C GLU A 81 3.06 1.53 -7.80
N ILE A 82 4.32 1.14 -7.94
CA ILE A 82 5.31 1.87 -8.74
C ILE A 82 4.89 1.95 -10.21
N ARG A 83 4.39 0.83 -10.76
CA ARG A 83 3.89 0.78 -12.13
C ARG A 83 2.76 1.78 -12.36
N ASP A 84 1.78 1.79 -11.47
CA ASP A 84 0.58 2.60 -11.63
C ASP A 84 0.87 4.09 -11.38
N GLU A 85 1.69 4.40 -10.36
CA GLU A 85 2.16 5.79 -10.15
C GLU A 85 2.96 6.30 -11.34
N GLY A 86 3.86 5.48 -11.88
CA GLY A 86 4.68 5.84 -13.04
C GLY A 86 3.88 6.01 -14.34
N ALA A 87 2.74 5.35 -14.46
CA ALA A 87 1.89 5.38 -15.66
C ALA A 87 0.94 6.57 -15.73
N VAL A 88 0.75 7.33 -14.65
CA VAL A 88 -0.22 8.45 -14.59
C VAL A 88 0.08 9.55 -15.59
N GLY A 89 1.34 9.79 -15.90
CA GLY A 89 1.70 10.79 -16.91
C GLY A 89 3.17 11.20 -16.87
N ARG A 90 3.54 12.05 -17.82
CA ARG A 90 4.91 12.56 -17.90
C ARG A 90 5.26 13.38 -16.65
N GLY A 91 6.44 13.10 -16.10
CA GLY A 91 6.91 13.75 -14.89
C GLY A 91 6.42 13.12 -13.57
N SER A 92 5.54 12.11 -13.62
CA SER A 92 5.20 11.34 -12.44
C SER A 92 6.42 10.57 -11.93
N ARG A 93 6.57 10.50 -10.61
CA ARG A 93 7.70 9.82 -9.97
C ARG A 93 7.25 9.15 -8.68
N PRO A 94 7.41 7.83 -8.56
CA PRO A 94 7.22 7.14 -7.30
C PRO A 94 8.19 7.67 -6.25
N LYS A 95 7.68 8.28 -5.18
CA LYS A 95 8.51 8.99 -4.19
C LYS A 95 8.68 8.26 -2.88
N ALA A 96 7.64 7.60 -2.43
CA ALA A 96 7.65 6.85 -1.18
C ALA A 96 6.60 5.75 -1.20
N GLY A 97 6.89 4.62 -0.56
CA GLY A 97 5.97 3.54 -0.31
C GLY A 97 5.66 3.39 1.17
N LEU A 98 4.48 2.92 1.45
CA LEU A 98 4.05 2.45 2.77
C LEU A 98 3.60 1.01 2.63
N CYS A 99 3.86 0.17 3.62
CA CYS A 99 3.28 -1.15 3.66
C CYS A 99 2.52 -1.38 4.96
N GLY A 100 1.40 -2.08 4.88
CA GLY A 100 0.59 -2.43 6.04
C GLY A 100 0.18 -3.89 5.97
N PHE A 101 0.29 -4.58 7.11
CA PHE A 101 -0.05 -5.98 7.22
C PHE A 101 -1.04 -6.20 8.35
N THR A 102 -2.17 -6.79 8.01
CA THR A 102 -3.11 -7.32 8.98
C THR A 102 -3.16 -8.83 8.80
N VAL A 103 -2.82 -9.59 9.83
CA VAL A 103 -2.82 -11.06 9.80
C VAL A 103 -3.72 -11.64 10.91
N SER A 104 -4.01 -12.91 10.86
CA SER A 104 -4.63 -13.66 11.97
C SER A 104 -3.69 -13.73 13.16
N HIS A 105 -4.12 -14.32 14.26
CA HIS A 105 -3.30 -14.50 15.45
C HIS A 105 -1.97 -15.18 15.13
N LEU A 106 -0.89 -14.71 15.75
CA LEU A 106 0.46 -15.22 15.48
C LEU A 106 0.65 -16.63 16.04
N ASN A 107 -0.02 -16.97 17.12
CA ASN A 107 0.06 -18.26 17.81
C ASN A 107 1.53 -18.68 18.04
N LEU A 108 2.31 -17.78 18.67
CA LEU A 108 3.71 -18.03 18.97
C LEU A 108 3.84 -19.07 20.09
N GLU A 109 4.41 -20.22 19.79
CA GLU A 109 4.57 -21.28 20.77
C GLU A 109 5.42 -20.86 21.98
N GLU A 110 6.42 -19.99 21.73
CA GLU A 110 7.33 -19.47 22.76
C GLU A 110 6.67 -18.38 23.64
N TYR A 111 5.59 -17.79 23.17
CA TYR A 111 4.88 -16.69 23.86
C TYR A 111 3.36 -16.81 23.68
N PRO A 112 2.73 -17.86 24.21
CA PRO A 112 1.29 -18.05 24.06
C PRO A 112 0.51 -16.91 24.72
N ARG A 113 -0.53 -16.43 24.02
CA ARG A 113 -1.41 -15.37 24.54
C ARG A 113 -2.78 -15.97 24.89
N PRO A 114 -3.37 -15.60 26.03
CA PRO A 114 -4.64 -16.22 26.47
C PRO A 114 -5.84 -15.90 25.56
N TRP A 115 -5.72 -14.87 24.73
CA TRP A 115 -6.77 -14.49 23.77
C TRP A 115 -6.54 -15.05 22.36
N GLU A 116 -5.40 -15.68 22.09
CA GLU A 116 -5.11 -16.28 20.79
C GLU A 116 -5.64 -17.72 20.76
N LEU A 117 -6.73 -17.91 20.03
CA LEU A 117 -7.26 -19.24 19.77
C LEU A 117 -6.78 -19.70 18.39
N ASN A 118 -6.41 -20.96 18.27
CA ASN A 118 -6.00 -21.54 17.00
C ASN A 118 -7.21 -22.12 16.27
N TYR A 119 -7.75 -21.38 15.31
CA TYR A 119 -8.86 -21.84 14.46
C TYR A 119 -8.37 -22.58 13.20
N GLY A 120 -7.07 -22.79 13.07
CA GLY A 120 -6.46 -23.39 11.89
C GLY A 120 -6.34 -22.43 10.70
N LYS A 121 -5.75 -22.90 9.63
CA LYS A 121 -5.58 -22.17 8.37
C LYS A 121 -5.55 -23.14 7.19
N PRO A 122 -5.85 -22.68 5.96
CA PRO A 122 -5.63 -23.49 4.75
C PRO A 122 -4.15 -23.85 4.58
N ASP A 123 -3.85 -25.10 4.18
CA ASP A 123 -2.47 -25.61 4.07
C ASP A 123 -1.60 -24.81 3.11
N ARG A 124 -2.19 -24.27 2.02
CA ARG A 124 -1.49 -23.46 1.03
C ARG A 124 -1.08 -22.06 1.48
N ILE A 125 -1.60 -21.61 2.63
CA ILE A 125 -1.30 -20.32 3.20
C ILE A 125 -0.25 -20.49 4.29
N VAL A 126 0.80 -19.69 4.28
CA VAL A 126 1.85 -19.72 5.29
C VAL A 126 1.35 -19.15 6.63
N THR A 127 2.15 -19.28 7.68
CA THR A 127 1.77 -18.81 9.01
C THR A 127 1.71 -17.27 9.06
N PRO A 128 0.85 -16.69 9.93
CA PRO A 128 0.83 -15.24 10.15
C PRO A 128 2.20 -14.68 10.54
N ARG A 129 2.96 -15.41 11.35
CA ARG A 129 4.34 -15.05 11.71
C ARG A 129 5.23 -14.92 10.47
N GLN A 130 5.17 -15.90 9.57
CA GLN A 130 5.99 -15.89 8.35
C GLN A 130 5.61 -14.71 7.44
N ILE A 131 4.31 -14.41 7.30
CA ILE A 131 3.87 -13.23 6.56
C ILE A 131 4.46 -11.95 7.14
N MET A 132 4.39 -11.79 8.47
CA MET A 132 4.88 -10.60 9.17
C MET A 132 6.39 -10.43 9.13
N THR A 133 7.15 -11.52 8.99
CA THR A 133 8.61 -11.46 8.94
C THR A 133 9.14 -11.31 7.52
N GLU A 134 8.57 -11.98 6.54
CA GLU A 134 9.07 -12.01 5.17
C GLU A 134 8.42 -10.96 4.25
N GLY A 135 7.12 -10.68 4.45
CA GLY A 135 6.38 -9.74 3.61
C GLY A 135 6.99 -8.33 3.58
N PRO A 136 7.26 -7.70 4.72
CA PRO A 136 7.89 -6.38 4.76
C PRO A 136 9.27 -6.34 4.08
N LEU A 137 10.03 -7.41 4.19
CA LEU A 137 11.34 -7.52 3.52
C LEU A 137 11.18 -7.55 1.99
N GLY A 138 10.18 -8.26 1.48
CA GLY A 138 9.87 -8.29 0.06
C GLY A 138 9.46 -6.92 -0.48
N ALA A 139 8.56 -6.23 0.23
CA ALA A 139 8.16 -4.87 -0.11
C ALA A 139 9.35 -3.90 -0.10
N ALA A 140 10.18 -3.96 0.93
CA ALA A 140 11.38 -3.13 1.05
C ALA A 140 12.40 -3.41 -0.06
N ALA A 141 12.64 -4.68 -0.37
CA ALA A 141 13.58 -5.07 -1.41
C ALA A 141 13.17 -4.54 -2.78
N PHE A 142 11.88 -4.65 -3.14
CA PHE A 142 11.40 -4.13 -4.42
C PHE A 142 11.49 -2.60 -4.49
N ASN A 143 11.08 -1.90 -3.43
CA ASN A 143 11.23 -0.45 -3.36
C ASN A 143 12.70 -0.01 -3.48
N ASN A 144 13.63 -0.75 -2.89
CA ASN A 144 15.05 -0.45 -2.95
C ASN A 144 15.63 -0.49 -4.36
N GLU A 145 15.12 -1.36 -5.25
CA GLU A 145 15.52 -1.40 -6.66
C GLU A 145 15.26 -0.07 -7.39
N PHE A 146 14.25 0.67 -6.95
CA PHE A 146 13.87 1.96 -7.52
C PHE A 146 14.37 3.16 -6.72
N GLY A 147 15.16 2.95 -5.66
CA GLY A 147 15.55 4.02 -4.76
C GLY A 147 14.34 4.73 -4.11
N ARG A 148 13.22 4.06 -3.99
CA ARG A 148 11.98 4.57 -3.39
C ARG A 148 11.97 4.20 -1.91
N PRO A 149 12.01 5.17 -0.98
CA PRO A 149 11.92 4.86 0.44
C PRO A 149 10.66 4.06 0.75
N ASN A 150 10.82 2.93 1.41
CA ASN A 150 9.71 2.17 1.96
C ASN A 150 9.54 2.58 3.42
N LEU A 151 8.66 3.54 3.64
CA LEU A 151 8.35 4.04 4.98
C LEU A 151 7.55 2.97 5.73
N GLY A 152 7.49 3.05 7.03
CA GLY A 152 6.68 2.15 7.84
C GLY A 152 5.22 2.08 7.35
N GLY A 153 4.36 1.69 8.14
CA GLY A 153 2.94 1.56 7.87
C GLY A 153 2.28 1.07 9.14
N TYR A 154 1.60 -0.06 9.06
CA TYR A 154 1.06 -0.70 10.25
C TYR A 154 1.27 -2.22 10.21
N PHE A 155 1.36 -2.80 11.42
CA PHE A 155 1.42 -4.23 11.64
C PHE A 155 0.43 -4.58 12.73
N ARG A 156 -0.55 -5.41 12.44
CA ARG A 156 -1.56 -5.81 13.42
C ARG A 156 -2.05 -7.22 13.18
N THR A 157 -2.56 -7.84 14.25
CA THR A 157 -3.31 -9.08 14.19
C THR A 157 -4.80 -8.78 14.39
N PHE A 158 -5.63 -9.54 13.72
CA PHE A 158 -7.07 -9.49 13.91
C PHE A 158 -7.69 -10.86 13.65
N GLU A 159 -8.28 -11.41 14.68
CA GLU A 159 -9.08 -12.62 14.59
C GLU A 159 -10.09 -12.58 15.72
N VAL A 160 -11.35 -12.81 15.41
CA VAL A 160 -12.45 -12.72 16.37
C VAL A 160 -13.54 -13.70 16.02
N GLU A 161 -14.12 -14.32 17.04
CA GLU A 161 -15.33 -15.11 16.91
C GLU A 161 -16.57 -14.21 16.93
N THR A 162 -17.48 -14.46 15.99
CA THR A 162 -18.75 -13.75 15.86
C THR A 162 -19.90 -14.73 15.79
N SER A 163 -21.13 -14.26 15.86
CA SER A 163 -22.33 -15.10 15.67
C SER A 163 -22.40 -15.79 14.31
N GLU A 164 -21.64 -15.30 13.33
CA GLU A 164 -21.58 -15.84 11.97
C GLU A 164 -20.31 -16.69 11.72
N GLY A 165 -19.53 -16.96 12.76
CA GLY A 165 -18.26 -17.67 12.71
C GLY A 165 -17.04 -16.79 12.91
N VAL A 166 -15.86 -17.39 12.76
CA VAL A 166 -14.58 -16.70 12.94
C VAL A 166 -14.30 -15.75 11.79
N ARG A 167 -13.88 -14.54 12.13
CA ARG A 167 -13.39 -13.52 11.19
C ARG A 167 -11.94 -13.23 11.47
N GLY A 168 -11.10 -13.30 10.45
CA GLY A 168 -9.67 -13.05 10.57
C GLY A 168 -9.02 -12.85 9.21
N TYR A 169 -7.72 -12.63 9.20
CA TYR A 169 -6.95 -12.31 7.99
C TYR A 169 -5.89 -13.38 7.72
N HIS A 170 -6.27 -14.49 7.11
CA HIS A 170 -5.30 -15.45 6.57
C HIS A 170 -4.55 -14.90 5.35
N LYS A 171 -5.15 -13.94 4.66
CA LYS A 171 -4.53 -13.18 3.56
C LYS A 171 -4.37 -11.73 4.01
N PRO A 172 -3.14 -11.25 4.18
CA PRO A 172 -2.84 -9.92 4.71
C PRO A 172 -3.31 -8.78 3.81
#